data_ab51696a549a86415126cd6531974f76
#
_entry.id   ab51696a549a86415126cd6531974f76
#
_cell.length_a   1.000
_cell.length_b   1.000
_cell.length_c   1.000
_cell.angle_alpha   90.00
_cell.angle_beta   90.00
_cell.angle_gamma   90.00
#
_symmetry.space_group_name_H-M   'P 1'
#
loop_
_entity.id
_entity.type
_entity.pdbx_description
1 polymer ?
#
loop_
_entity_poly.entity_id
_entity_poly.type
_entity_poly.pdbx_seq_one_letter_code
_entity_poly.pdbx_strand_id
1 'polypeptide(L)'
;MKQLTVQFIDEEAIFPCMEDMTKKWRRIFMMMGAKFEWYCVEVKHFNCFNELSNDETFICWDSTKQDVWVRQPPSFAIRNHKLLRPRIDAYQDFLPRTTVSGITMVGIRTAESVQRLQNIASMTKAGNKMTAKKQVFPIYDWTDNDVWLFLLRNHVDIPEIYLFLWQSGSSKRQMRVSQFFSVDTARSLVKMNEYYPDLMERIIRREPNAYLAALYWDSEMFGRSSRKRKEAEAGQEQKDYRQELVYTFYYIV
;
A
#
# COMPACT_ATOMS: atom_id res chain seq x y z
N MET A 1 -26.29 -11.50 15.61
CA MET A 1 -24.83 -11.56 15.35
C MET A 1 -24.42 -10.24 14.69
N LYS A 2 -23.35 -9.56 15.13
CA LYS A 2 -22.88 -8.35 14.43
C LYS A 2 -22.25 -8.79 13.11
N GLN A 3 -22.66 -8.20 12.00
CA GLN A 3 -22.16 -8.50 10.68
C GLN A 3 -20.71 -8.00 10.52
N LEU A 4 -19.81 -8.82 9.97
CA LEU A 4 -18.49 -8.38 9.55
C LEU A 4 -18.62 -7.35 8.41
N THR A 5 -17.95 -6.23 8.54
CA THR A 5 -17.81 -5.25 7.46
C THR A 5 -16.33 -5.16 7.07
N VAL A 6 -16.03 -5.38 5.80
CA VAL A 6 -14.72 -5.19 5.21
C VAL A 6 -14.72 -3.84 4.48
N GLN A 7 -13.73 -3.01 4.74
CA GLN A 7 -13.58 -1.70 4.12
C GLN A 7 -12.30 -1.63 3.31
N PHE A 8 -12.41 -1.23 2.07
CA PHE A 8 -11.28 -1.00 1.17
C PHE A 8 -11.32 0.44 0.66
N ILE A 9 -10.25 1.17 0.91
CA ILE A 9 -10.04 2.49 0.30
C ILE A 9 -9.25 2.28 -0.98
N ASP A 10 -9.85 2.68 -2.06
CA ASP A 10 -9.27 2.65 -3.38
C ASP A 10 -8.60 3.99 -3.67
N GLU A 11 -7.29 3.96 -3.80
CA GLU A 11 -6.45 5.14 -3.93
C GLU A 11 -6.31 5.65 -5.38
N GLU A 12 -7.22 5.24 -6.29
CA GLU A 12 -7.20 5.56 -7.73
C GLU A 12 -6.02 4.91 -8.47
N ALA A 13 -4.80 5.21 -8.05
CA ALA A 13 -3.57 4.66 -8.63
C ALA A 13 -3.16 3.39 -7.87
N ILE A 14 -3.70 2.24 -8.26
CA ILE A 14 -3.33 0.92 -7.76
C ILE A 14 -2.94 0.00 -8.93
N PHE A 15 -2.11 -1.00 -8.65
CA PHE A 15 -1.73 -1.99 -9.66
C PHE A 15 -2.94 -2.83 -10.09
N PRO A 16 -3.06 -3.20 -11.38
CA PRO A 16 -4.16 -4.02 -11.88
C PRO A 16 -4.33 -5.33 -11.10
N CYS A 17 -3.24 -6.02 -10.80
CA CYS A 17 -3.26 -7.25 -10.01
C CYS A 17 -3.81 -7.05 -8.58
N MET A 18 -3.60 -5.88 -7.98
CA MET A 18 -4.16 -5.53 -6.67
C MET A 18 -5.67 -5.28 -6.76
N GLU A 19 -6.12 -4.63 -7.82
CA GLU A 19 -7.56 -4.44 -8.07
C GLU A 19 -8.26 -5.79 -8.24
N ASP A 20 -7.70 -6.68 -9.06
CA ASP A 20 -8.26 -8.01 -9.33
C ASP A 20 -8.27 -8.89 -8.08
N MET A 21 -7.19 -8.86 -7.29
CA MET A 21 -7.12 -9.56 -6.01
C MET A 21 -8.18 -9.05 -5.04
N THR A 22 -8.36 -7.73 -4.94
CA THR A 22 -9.37 -7.14 -4.07
C THR A 22 -10.79 -7.49 -4.52
N LYS A 23 -11.05 -7.51 -5.84
CA LYS A 23 -12.34 -7.98 -6.40
C LYS A 23 -12.59 -9.46 -6.07
N LYS A 24 -11.55 -10.30 -6.13
CA LYS A 24 -11.62 -11.72 -5.72
C LYS A 24 -12.01 -11.83 -4.25
N TRP A 25 -11.29 -11.15 -3.35
CA TRP A 25 -11.56 -11.17 -1.93
C TRP A 25 -12.94 -10.58 -1.59
N ARG A 26 -13.35 -9.52 -2.27
CA ARG A 26 -14.71 -8.99 -2.13
C ARG A 26 -15.76 -10.08 -2.36
N ARG A 27 -15.64 -10.85 -3.45
CA ARG A 27 -16.57 -11.95 -3.73
C ARG A 27 -16.58 -12.99 -2.61
N ILE A 28 -15.40 -13.40 -2.14
CA ILE A 28 -15.25 -14.39 -1.07
C ILE A 28 -15.92 -13.89 0.23
N PHE A 29 -15.62 -12.68 0.66
CA PHE A 29 -16.21 -12.11 1.88
C PHE A 29 -17.72 -11.96 1.78
N MET A 30 -18.23 -11.54 0.64
CA MET A 30 -19.68 -11.45 0.43
C MET A 30 -20.36 -12.83 0.46
N MET A 31 -19.73 -13.87 -0.10
CA MET A 31 -20.22 -15.26 0.00
C MET A 31 -20.24 -15.76 1.45
N MET A 32 -19.33 -15.29 2.29
CA MET A 32 -19.29 -15.57 3.73
C MET A 32 -20.29 -14.73 4.55
N GLY A 33 -21.13 -13.90 3.90
CA GLY A 33 -22.11 -13.05 4.53
C GLY A 33 -21.57 -11.74 5.10
N ALA A 34 -20.34 -11.35 4.78
CA ALA A 34 -19.81 -10.05 5.16
C ALA A 34 -20.34 -8.93 4.25
N LYS A 35 -20.42 -7.72 4.80
CA LYS A 35 -20.59 -6.51 4.00
C LYS A 35 -19.23 -6.06 3.49
N PHE A 36 -19.12 -5.74 2.21
CA PHE A 36 -17.89 -5.20 1.62
C PHE A 36 -18.14 -3.77 1.10
N GLU A 37 -17.42 -2.82 1.65
CA GLU A 37 -17.49 -1.41 1.29
C GLU A 37 -16.21 -1.03 0.53
N TRP A 38 -16.36 -0.74 -0.75
CA TRP A 38 -15.28 -0.29 -1.63
C TRP A 38 -15.43 1.21 -1.86
N TYR A 39 -14.50 1.99 -1.32
CA TYR A 39 -14.57 3.44 -1.38
C TYR A 39 -13.65 4.00 -2.47
N CYS A 40 -14.23 4.67 -3.47
CA CYS A 40 -13.56 5.52 -4.45
C CYS A 40 -13.96 6.96 -4.16
N VAL A 41 -13.34 7.57 -3.18
CA VAL A 41 -13.75 8.87 -2.61
C VAL A 41 -12.60 9.86 -2.60
N GLU A 42 -12.90 11.16 -2.62
CA GLU A 42 -11.93 12.24 -2.62
C GLU A 42 -11.19 12.36 -1.29
N VAL A 43 -10.22 11.47 -1.06
CA VAL A 43 -9.33 11.51 0.10
C VAL A 43 -7.96 12.05 -0.28
N LYS A 44 -7.35 12.71 0.69
CA LYS A 44 -6.05 13.33 0.58
C LYS A 44 -4.96 12.32 0.88
N HIS A 45 -3.95 12.26 0.00
CA HIS A 45 -2.76 11.44 0.16
C HIS A 45 -1.49 12.27 0.02
N PHE A 46 -0.39 11.79 0.61
CA PHE A 46 0.94 12.32 0.37
C PHE A 46 1.38 12.00 -1.07
N ASN A 47 2.06 12.95 -1.72
CA ASN A 47 2.61 12.81 -3.05
C ASN A 47 4.09 13.18 -3.06
N CYS A 48 4.96 12.17 -3.07
CA CYS A 48 6.41 12.38 -3.07
C CYS A 48 6.94 12.97 -4.39
N PHE A 49 6.16 12.97 -5.46
CA PHE A 49 6.57 13.54 -6.74
C PHE A 49 6.48 15.05 -6.77
N ASN A 50 5.78 15.64 -5.82
CA ASN A 50 5.62 17.09 -5.69
C ASN A 50 6.58 17.71 -4.65
N GLU A 51 7.68 17.04 -4.31
CA GLU A 51 8.75 17.61 -3.45
C GLU A 51 9.31 18.93 -4.00
N LEU A 52 9.21 19.14 -5.33
CA LEU A 52 9.64 20.36 -6.00
C LEU A 52 8.55 21.44 -6.06
N SER A 53 7.37 21.14 -5.59
CA SER A 53 6.24 22.07 -5.50
C SER A 53 5.79 22.19 -4.04
N ASN A 54 5.14 23.30 -3.71
CA ASN A 54 4.63 23.53 -2.34
C ASN A 54 3.40 22.67 -1.99
N ASP A 55 2.95 21.81 -2.90
CA ASP A 55 1.78 20.94 -2.71
C ASP A 55 2.17 19.47 -2.79
N GLU A 56 2.52 18.88 -1.65
CA GLU A 56 2.82 17.45 -1.51
C GLU A 56 1.54 16.60 -1.41
N THR A 57 0.44 17.05 -2.00
CA THR A 57 -0.86 16.43 -1.87
C THR A 57 -1.36 15.84 -3.18
N PHE A 58 -1.80 14.59 -3.14
CA PHE A 58 -2.59 13.94 -4.17
C PHE A 58 -4.02 13.74 -3.67
N ILE A 59 -5.00 14.19 -4.43
CA ILE A 59 -6.42 13.93 -4.14
C ILE A 59 -6.85 12.73 -4.98
N CYS A 60 -7.11 11.61 -4.33
CA CYS A 60 -7.67 10.43 -4.98
C CYS A 60 -9.07 10.74 -5.53
N TRP A 61 -9.38 10.24 -6.71
CA TRP A 61 -10.70 10.37 -7.32
C TRP A 61 -11.20 11.83 -7.42
N ASP A 62 -10.27 12.76 -7.63
CA ASP A 62 -10.55 14.18 -7.76
C ASP A 62 -11.59 14.43 -8.85
N SER A 63 -12.77 14.90 -8.46
CA SER A 63 -13.90 15.13 -9.38
C SER A 63 -13.61 16.20 -10.43
N THR A 64 -12.63 17.08 -10.18
CA THR A 64 -12.19 18.10 -11.15
C THR A 64 -11.23 17.56 -12.22
N LYS A 65 -10.75 16.32 -12.06
CA LYS A 65 -9.78 15.65 -12.94
C LYS A 65 -10.28 14.29 -13.45
N GLN A 66 -11.59 14.14 -13.62
CA GLN A 66 -12.20 12.86 -14.01
C GLN A 66 -11.75 12.33 -15.38
N ASP A 67 -11.42 13.22 -16.30
CA ASP A 67 -10.96 12.92 -17.66
C ASP A 67 -9.54 12.31 -17.69
N VAL A 68 -8.78 12.50 -16.62
CA VAL A 68 -7.40 12.00 -16.47
C VAL A 68 -7.24 11.01 -15.32
N TRP A 69 -8.30 10.53 -14.70
CA TRP A 69 -8.18 9.48 -13.69
C TRP A 69 -7.38 8.29 -14.20
N VAL A 70 -6.53 7.73 -13.36
CA VAL A 70 -5.67 6.60 -13.70
C VAL A 70 -6.50 5.41 -14.20
N ARG A 71 -7.70 5.25 -13.65
CA ARG A 71 -8.68 4.23 -14.06
C ARG A 71 -10.11 4.66 -13.71
N GLN A 72 -11.07 3.91 -14.19
CA GLN A 72 -12.46 4.14 -13.81
C GLN A 72 -12.82 3.38 -12.51
N PRO A 73 -13.60 3.98 -11.60
CA PRO A 73 -14.06 3.29 -10.40
C PRO A 73 -14.99 2.13 -10.78
N PRO A 74 -14.94 0.98 -10.07
CA PRO A 74 -15.91 -0.09 -10.27
C PRO A 74 -17.35 0.41 -10.09
N SER A 75 -18.29 -0.12 -10.85
CA SER A 75 -19.70 0.30 -10.80
C SER A 75 -20.37 0.15 -9.44
N PHE A 76 -19.86 -0.76 -8.61
CA PHE A 76 -20.32 -1.01 -7.24
C PHE A 76 -19.61 -0.14 -6.18
N ALA A 77 -18.66 0.70 -6.57
CA ALA A 77 -17.90 1.53 -5.62
C ALA A 77 -18.76 2.63 -5.01
N ILE A 78 -18.49 2.90 -3.73
CA ILE A 78 -19.07 4.01 -3.00
C ILE A 78 -18.25 5.27 -3.35
N ARG A 79 -18.85 6.19 -4.07
CA ARG A 79 -18.20 7.40 -4.58
C ARG A 79 -18.45 8.63 -3.71
N ASN A 80 -19.35 8.54 -2.76
CA ASN A 80 -19.68 9.64 -1.86
C ASN A 80 -20.12 9.08 -0.50
N HIS A 81 -19.80 9.80 0.58
CA HIS A 81 -20.21 9.40 1.92
C HIS A 81 -20.44 10.64 2.80
N LYS A 82 -21.56 10.66 3.54
CA LYS A 82 -21.98 11.81 4.36
C LYS A 82 -21.00 12.25 5.46
N LEU A 83 -20.12 11.35 5.90
CA LEU A 83 -19.10 11.61 6.93
C LEU A 83 -17.75 12.02 6.34
N LEU A 84 -17.60 11.99 5.01
CA LEU A 84 -16.41 12.45 4.33
C LEU A 84 -16.42 13.99 4.23
N ARG A 85 -15.27 14.60 4.48
CA ARG A 85 -14.96 15.97 4.05
C ARG A 85 -14.06 15.88 2.82
N PRO A 86 -14.64 15.97 1.60
CA PRO A 86 -13.88 15.78 0.36
C PRO A 86 -12.66 16.70 0.31
N ARG A 87 -11.54 16.21 -0.22
CA ARG A 87 -10.27 16.94 -0.41
C ARG A 87 -9.57 17.40 0.90
N ILE A 88 -10.20 17.20 2.06
CA ILE A 88 -9.66 17.60 3.38
C ILE A 88 -9.22 16.37 4.16
N ASP A 89 -10.07 15.34 4.20
CA ASP A 89 -9.79 14.15 4.98
C ASP A 89 -8.74 13.26 4.31
N ALA A 90 -7.79 12.76 5.11
CA ALA A 90 -7.07 11.56 4.77
C ALA A 90 -7.94 10.32 5.13
N TYR A 91 -7.59 9.15 4.60
CA TYR A 91 -8.35 7.92 4.90
C TYR A 91 -8.32 7.58 6.41
N GLN A 92 -7.23 7.93 7.11
CA GLN A 92 -7.09 7.74 8.56
C GLN A 92 -8.08 8.62 9.36
N ASP A 93 -8.56 9.70 8.78
CA ASP A 93 -9.56 10.57 9.41
C ASP A 93 -10.97 10.12 9.08
N PHE A 94 -11.18 9.62 7.87
CA PHE A 94 -12.49 9.21 7.36
C PHE A 94 -12.96 7.86 7.90
N LEU A 95 -12.14 6.78 7.74
CA LEU A 95 -12.55 5.42 8.08
C LEU A 95 -13.01 5.24 9.54
N PRO A 96 -12.34 5.80 10.56
CA PRO A 96 -12.80 5.65 11.94
C PRO A 96 -14.19 6.24 12.18
N ARG A 97 -14.59 7.24 11.41
CA ARG A 97 -15.94 7.84 11.52
C ARG A 97 -17.02 6.96 10.94
N THR A 98 -16.69 6.10 9.98
CA THR A 98 -17.65 5.12 9.42
C THR A 98 -17.88 3.94 10.35
N THR A 99 -16.99 3.70 11.32
CA THR A 99 -17.05 2.58 12.28
C THR A 99 -17.65 3.05 13.61
N VAL A 100 -18.95 3.37 13.63
CA VAL A 100 -19.61 4.02 14.79
C VAL A 100 -19.72 3.11 16.02
N SER A 101 -19.84 1.79 15.88
CA SER A 101 -20.12 0.87 17.00
C SER A 101 -19.32 -0.43 16.99
N GLY A 102 -18.28 -0.51 16.19
CA GLY A 102 -17.50 -1.73 15.99
C GLY A 102 -16.08 -1.66 16.54
N ILE A 103 -15.40 -2.80 16.48
CA ILE A 103 -13.95 -2.92 16.66
C ILE A 103 -13.36 -3.03 15.27
N THR A 104 -12.36 -2.20 14.97
CA THR A 104 -11.62 -2.25 13.70
C THR A 104 -10.42 -3.17 13.85
N MET A 105 -10.32 -4.20 13.00
CA MET A 105 -9.13 -5.04 12.89
C MET A 105 -8.21 -4.47 11.82
N VAL A 106 -6.93 -4.26 12.15
CA VAL A 106 -5.95 -3.69 11.23
C VAL A 106 -4.72 -4.60 11.18
N GLY A 107 -4.29 -4.97 9.98
CA GLY A 107 -3.15 -5.86 9.75
C GLY A 107 -1.80 -5.16 9.89
N ILE A 108 -1.58 -4.40 10.96
CA ILE A 108 -0.31 -3.73 11.24
C ILE A 108 0.60 -4.67 12.04
N ARG A 109 1.89 -4.70 11.67
CA ARG A 109 2.92 -5.49 12.35
C ARG A 109 4.04 -4.58 12.91
N THR A 110 4.59 -4.94 14.06
CA THR A 110 5.71 -4.21 14.69
C THR A 110 6.98 -4.28 13.86
N ALA A 111 7.18 -5.38 13.11
CA ALA A 111 8.35 -5.59 12.25
C ALA A 111 8.43 -4.62 11.05
N GLU A 112 7.35 -3.91 10.73
CA GLU A 112 7.29 -3.05 9.54
C GLU A 112 7.98 -1.69 9.74
N SER A 113 7.96 -1.12 10.94
CA SER A 113 8.67 0.12 11.24
C SER A 113 8.85 0.36 12.74
N VAL A 114 9.89 1.11 13.09
CA VAL A 114 10.16 1.53 14.47
C VAL A 114 8.97 2.32 15.06
N GLN A 115 8.33 3.16 14.26
CA GLN A 115 7.17 3.94 14.71
C GLN A 115 5.99 3.03 15.07
N ARG A 116 5.72 1.97 14.28
CA ARG A 116 4.66 0.99 14.57
C ARG A 116 4.97 0.19 15.82
N LEU A 117 6.24 -0.23 15.99
CA LEU A 117 6.71 -0.89 17.20
C LEU A 117 6.48 0.00 18.44
N GLN A 118 6.90 1.26 18.39
CA GLN A 118 6.74 2.20 19.51
C GLN A 118 5.27 2.43 19.87
N ASN A 119 4.41 2.61 18.87
CA ASN A 119 2.97 2.83 19.07
C ASN A 119 2.30 1.62 19.75
N ILE A 120 2.61 0.40 19.30
CA ILE A 120 2.04 -0.82 19.87
C ILE A 120 2.64 -1.09 21.26
N ALA A 121 3.95 -0.90 21.44
CA ALA A 121 4.62 -1.06 22.73
C ALA A 121 4.07 -0.09 23.78
N SER A 122 3.84 1.16 23.42
CA SER A 122 3.22 2.16 24.30
C SER A 122 1.82 1.76 24.72
N MET A 123 1.02 1.25 23.79
CA MET A 123 -0.31 0.74 24.07
C MET A 123 -0.29 -0.45 25.03
N THR A 124 0.58 -1.43 24.77
CA THR A 124 0.72 -2.63 25.59
C THR A 124 1.24 -2.30 27.00
N LYS A 125 2.24 -1.40 27.09
CA LYS A 125 2.79 -0.95 28.39
C LYS A 125 1.74 -0.27 29.26
N ALA A 126 0.79 0.45 28.64
CA ALA A 126 -0.35 1.04 29.33
C ALA A 126 -1.45 0.02 29.69
N GLY A 127 -1.24 -1.29 29.45
CA GLY A 127 -2.22 -2.34 29.71
C GLY A 127 -3.40 -2.37 28.74
N ASN A 128 -3.35 -1.60 27.67
CA ASN A 128 -4.43 -1.51 26.69
C ASN A 128 -4.26 -2.60 25.61
N LYS A 129 -5.33 -3.36 25.35
CA LYS A 129 -5.41 -4.32 24.24
C LYS A 129 -5.98 -3.70 22.97
N MET A 130 -6.44 -2.48 23.04
CA MET A 130 -7.13 -1.77 21.98
C MET A 130 -6.80 -0.28 22.05
N THR A 131 -6.65 0.38 20.91
CA THR A 131 -6.43 1.82 20.82
C THR A 131 -7.68 2.61 21.26
N ALA A 132 -7.51 3.91 21.57
CA ALA A 132 -8.62 4.83 21.82
C ALA A 132 -9.62 4.88 20.63
N LYS A 133 -9.16 4.61 19.40
CA LYS A 133 -9.99 4.49 18.19
C LYS A 133 -10.63 3.11 18.03
N LYS A 134 -10.66 2.25 19.05
CA LYS A 134 -11.18 0.88 19.01
C LYS A 134 -10.54 0.00 17.94
N GLN A 135 -9.26 0.15 17.72
CA GLN A 135 -8.47 -0.68 16.80
C GLN A 135 -7.74 -1.79 17.55
N VAL A 136 -7.72 -2.98 16.97
CA VAL A 136 -6.93 -4.13 17.40
C VAL A 136 -6.03 -4.59 16.27
N PHE A 137 -4.88 -5.14 16.61
CA PHE A 137 -3.85 -5.56 15.67
C PHE A 137 -3.60 -7.07 15.81
N PRO A 138 -4.38 -7.93 15.13
CA PRO A 138 -4.35 -9.39 15.35
C PRO A 138 -3.02 -10.05 15.02
N ILE A 139 -2.24 -9.47 14.12
CA ILE A 139 -0.96 -9.99 13.62
C ILE A 139 0.23 -9.09 13.98
N TYR A 140 0.11 -8.31 15.07
CA TYR A 140 1.10 -7.29 15.42
C TYR A 140 2.52 -7.85 15.64
N ASP A 141 2.64 -9.07 16.12
CA ASP A 141 3.88 -9.77 16.45
C ASP A 141 4.41 -10.66 15.31
N TRP A 142 3.71 -10.73 14.19
CA TRP A 142 4.14 -11.52 13.04
C TRP A 142 5.37 -10.93 12.36
N THR A 143 6.35 -11.78 12.07
CA THR A 143 7.49 -11.46 11.22
C THR A 143 7.11 -11.53 9.73
N ASP A 144 8.01 -11.07 8.84
CA ASP A 144 7.81 -11.25 7.40
C ASP A 144 7.71 -12.74 7.02
N ASN A 145 8.51 -13.60 7.68
CA ASN A 145 8.47 -15.04 7.43
C ASN A 145 7.13 -15.66 7.89
N ASP A 146 6.55 -15.21 8.99
CA ASP A 146 5.26 -15.72 9.46
C ASP A 146 4.15 -15.42 8.45
N VAL A 147 4.15 -14.20 7.85
CA VAL A 147 3.18 -13.83 6.81
C VAL A 147 3.33 -14.74 5.59
N TRP A 148 4.56 -14.89 5.06
CA TRP A 148 4.79 -15.72 3.89
C TRP A 148 4.46 -17.18 4.15
N LEU A 149 4.86 -17.72 5.30
CA LEU A 149 4.56 -19.08 5.69
C LEU A 149 3.05 -19.33 5.81
N PHE A 150 2.32 -18.37 6.40
CA PHE A 150 0.86 -18.46 6.50
C PHE A 150 0.20 -18.49 5.13
N LEU A 151 0.59 -17.58 4.21
CA LEU A 151 0.02 -17.50 2.87
C LEU A 151 0.28 -18.80 2.10
N LEU A 152 1.50 -19.33 2.15
CA LEU A 152 1.87 -20.58 1.48
C LEU A 152 1.14 -21.79 2.05
N ARG A 153 1.14 -21.96 3.37
CA ARG A 153 0.48 -23.11 4.04
C ARG A 153 -1.03 -23.15 3.83
N ASN A 154 -1.66 -22.00 3.69
CA ASN A 154 -3.09 -21.88 3.48
C ASN A 154 -3.48 -21.70 2.02
N HIS A 155 -2.53 -21.87 1.08
CA HIS A 155 -2.74 -21.71 -0.36
C HIS A 155 -3.46 -20.40 -0.71
N VAL A 156 -3.07 -19.31 -0.02
CA VAL A 156 -3.61 -17.98 -0.29
C VAL A 156 -2.89 -17.40 -1.49
N ASP A 157 -3.64 -16.98 -2.50
CA ASP A 157 -3.06 -16.35 -3.68
C ASP A 157 -2.31 -15.08 -3.32
N ILE A 158 -1.17 -14.90 -3.96
CA ILE A 158 -0.28 -13.75 -3.80
C ILE A 158 -0.34 -12.92 -5.07
N PRO A 159 -0.57 -11.59 -5.00
CA PRO A 159 -0.59 -10.73 -6.18
C PRO A 159 0.76 -10.72 -6.89
N GLU A 160 0.75 -10.74 -8.22
CA GLU A 160 1.98 -10.78 -9.05
C GLU A 160 2.93 -9.59 -8.82
N ILE A 161 2.44 -8.48 -8.24
CA ILE A 161 3.28 -7.34 -7.88
C ILE A 161 4.46 -7.73 -6.99
N TYR A 162 4.32 -8.78 -6.16
CA TYR A 162 5.41 -9.26 -5.33
C TYR A 162 6.52 -9.91 -6.16
N LEU A 163 6.19 -10.58 -7.29
CA LEU A 163 7.18 -11.08 -8.25
C LEU A 163 7.92 -9.92 -8.93
N PHE A 164 7.18 -8.89 -9.33
CA PHE A 164 7.76 -7.67 -9.89
C PHE A 164 8.72 -7.01 -8.89
N LEU A 165 8.31 -6.80 -7.64
CA LEU A 165 9.14 -6.20 -6.61
C LEU A 165 10.42 -7.03 -6.39
N TRP A 166 10.32 -8.35 -6.36
CA TRP A 166 11.45 -9.24 -6.22
C TRP A 166 12.40 -9.15 -7.43
N GLN A 167 11.89 -9.24 -8.66
CA GLN A 167 12.67 -9.10 -9.89
C GLN A 167 13.32 -7.71 -9.99
N SER A 168 12.73 -6.69 -9.38
CA SER A 168 13.28 -5.35 -9.26
C SER A 168 14.41 -5.23 -8.24
N GLY A 169 14.79 -6.34 -7.56
CA GLY A 169 15.86 -6.35 -6.57
C GLY A 169 15.43 -5.85 -5.19
N SER A 170 14.13 -5.78 -4.91
CA SER A 170 13.64 -5.41 -3.58
C SER A 170 13.96 -6.51 -2.56
N SER A 171 14.50 -6.13 -1.41
CA SER A 171 14.67 -7.06 -0.28
C SER A 171 13.31 -7.50 0.28
N LYS A 172 13.25 -8.63 1.01
CA LYS A 172 12.01 -9.11 1.67
C LYS A 172 11.32 -8.02 2.49
N ARG A 173 12.06 -7.16 3.18
CA ARG A 173 11.53 -6.03 3.96
C ARG A 173 10.94 -4.91 3.09
N GLN A 174 11.43 -4.76 1.86
CA GLN A 174 10.97 -3.76 0.89
C GLN A 174 9.83 -4.29 0.00
N MET A 175 9.59 -5.61 0.00
CA MET A 175 8.48 -6.23 -0.73
C MET A 175 7.14 -5.90 -0.06
N ARG A 176 6.74 -4.63 -0.14
CA ARG A 176 5.49 -4.11 0.38
C ARG A 176 4.77 -3.36 -0.71
N VAL A 177 3.49 -3.58 -0.82
CA VAL A 177 2.65 -2.74 -1.65
C VAL A 177 2.33 -1.49 -0.82
N SER A 178 3.01 -0.41 -1.15
CA SER A 178 2.79 0.90 -0.55
C SER A 178 1.80 1.70 -1.39
N GLN A 179 1.31 2.79 -0.82
CA GLN A 179 0.60 3.84 -1.56
C GLN A 179 1.40 4.25 -2.80
N PHE A 180 0.73 4.38 -3.95
CA PHE A 180 1.41 4.53 -5.24
C PHE A 180 2.36 5.73 -5.28
N PHE A 181 1.95 6.87 -4.74
CA PHE A 181 2.76 8.09 -4.71
C PHE A 181 3.71 8.18 -3.51
N SER A 182 4.05 7.04 -2.90
CA SER A 182 5.04 6.97 -1.83
C SER A 182 6.47 6.92 -2.36
N VAL A 183 7.42 7.29 -1.50
CA VAL A 183 8.87 7.18 -1.78
C VAL A 183 9.29 5.77 -2.18
N ASP A 184 8.67 4.75 -1.57
CA ASP A 184 9.02 3.34 -1.86
C ASP A 184 8.61 2.93 -3.27
N THR A 185 7.45 3.38 -3.75
CA THR A 185 6.99 3.12 -5.12
C THR A 185 7.82 3.92 -6.15
N ALA A 186 8.17 5.15 -5.83
CA ALA A 186 8.95 6.00 -6.73
C ALA A 186 10.28 5.37 -7.15
N ARG A 187 10.93 4.61 -6.26
CA ARG A 187 12.17 3.88 -6.57
C ARG A 187 11.99 2.82 -7.67
N SER A 188 10.79 2.30 -7.81
CA SER A 188 10.49 1.22 -8.75
C SER A 188 9.89 1.72 -10.07
N LEU A 189 9.65 3.03 -10.22
CA LEU A 189 8.95 3.60 -11.37
C LEU A 189 9.62 3.31 -12.71
N VAL A 190 10.96 3.38 -12.77
CA VAL A 190 11.70 3.08 -14.01
C VAL A 190 11.41 1.66 -14.47
N LYS A 191 11.48 0.69 -13.55
CA LYS A 191 11.20 -0.72 -13.86
C LYS A 191 9.71 -0.99 -14.06
N MET A 192 8.85 -0.19 -13.45
CA MET A 192 7.41 -0.29 -13.64
C MET A 192 6.99 -0.07 -15.09
N ASN A 193 7.70 0.78 -15.83
CA ASN A 193 7.44 1.01 -17.24
C ASN A 193 7.65 -0.26 -18.10
N GLU A 194 8.52 -1.18 -17.67
CA GLU A 194 8.75 -2.45 -18.35
C GLU A 194 7.59 -3.44 -18.12
N TYR A 195 7.00 -3.45 -16.92
CA TYR A 195 5.98 -4.44 -16.53
C TYR A 195 4.54 -3.92 -16.68
N TYR A 196 4.34 -2.63 -16.51
CA TYR A 196 3.03 -1.98 -16.54
C TYR A 196 3.06 -0.68 -17.36
N PRO A 197 3.44 -0.72 -18.66
CA PRO A 197 3.61 0.50 -19.49
C PRO A 197 2.30 1.31 -19.58
N ASP A 198 1.16 0.64 -19.77
CA ASP A 198 -0.15 1.32 -19.86
C ASP A 198 -0.55 1.99 -18.53
N LEU A 199 -0.19 1.39 -17.39
CA LEU A 199 -0.42 2.00 -16.09
C LEU A 199 0.47 3.24 -15.95
N MET A 200 1.74 3.13 -16.32
CA MET A 200 2.70 4.23 -16.22
C MET A 200 2.27 5.42 -17.08
N GLU A 201 1.80 5.19 -18.31
CA GLU A 201 1.25 6.24 -19.18
C GLU A 201 0.08 6.97 -18.50
N ARG A 202 -0.88 6.25 -17.94
CA ARG A 202 -2.01 6.84 -17.20
C ARG A 202 -1.57 7.62 -15.96
N ILE A 203 -0.56 7.13 -15.24
CA ILE A 203 0.01 7.82 -14.08
C ILE A 203 0.65 9.14 -14.49
N ILE A 204 1.46 9.14 -15.53
CA ILE A 204 2.11 10.36 -16.04
C ILE A 204 1.05 11.37 -16.51
N ARG A 205 0.00 10.91 -17.19
CA ARG A 205 -1.11 11.77 -17.61
C ARG A 205 -1.83 12.40 -16.42
N ARG A 206 -2.00 11.65 -15.32
CA ARG A 206 -2.68 12.09 -14.09
C ARG A 206 -1.79 12.97 -13.22
N GLU A 207 -0.50 12.64 -13.15
CA GLU A 207 0.52 13.30 -12.33
C GLU A 207 1.83 13.43 -13.14
N PRO A 208 1.98 14.51 -13.92
CA PRO A 208 3.13 14.67 -14.81
C PRO A 208 4.49 14.67 -14.10
N ASN A 209 4.54 15.07 -12.82
CA ASN A 209 5.76 15.06 -12.05
C ASN A 209 6.29 13.63 -11.79
N ALA A 210 5.45 12.60 -11.93
CA ALA A 210 5.88 11.21 -11.85
C ALA A 210 6.92 10.85 -12.93
N TYR A 211 6.83 11.47 -14.11
CA TYR A 211 7.83 11.27 -15.16
C TYR A 211 9.19 11.84 -14.77
N LEU A 212 9.22 13.05 -14.23
CA LEU A 212 10.46 13.67 -13.75
C LEU A 212 11.06 12.88 -12.60
N ALA A 213 10.23 12.41 -11.68
CA ALA A 213 10.69 11.54 -10.59
C ALA A 213 11.28 10.23 -11.12
N ALA A 214 10.67 9.59 -12.12
CA ALA A 214 11.21 8.38 -12.73
C ALA A 214 12.59 8.59 -13.36
N LEU A 215 12.82 9.75 -14.00
CA LEU A 215 14.10 10.07 -14.64
C LEU A 215 15.19 10.49 -13.64
N TYR A 216 14.84 11.23 -12.61
CA TYR A 216 15.80 11.94 -11.75
C TYR A 216 15.75 11.48 -10.29
N TRP A 217 15.07 10.39 -9.98
CA TRP A 217 14.88 9.92 -8.60
C TRP A 217 16.19 9.76 -7.81
N ASP A 218 17.23 9.26 -8.48
CA ASP A 218 18.56 9.04 -7.89
C ASP A 218 19.48 10.26 -7.97
N SER A 219 18.99 11.39 -8.48
CA SER A 219 19.76 12.64 -8.61
C SER A 219 19.69 13.47 -7.32
N GLU A 220 20.59 14.46 -7.22
CA GLU A 220 20.58 15.44 -6.13
C GLU A 220 19.29 16.29 -6.10
N MET A 221 18.57 16.37 -7.20
CA MET A 221 17.32 17.13 -7.33
C MET A 221 16.24 16.66 -6.36
N PHE A 222 16.25 15.37 -5.95
CA PHE A 222 15.35 14.81 -4.94
C PHE A 222 16.05 14.62 -3.58
N GLY A 223 17.05 15.46 -3.25
CA GLY A 223 17.69 15.52 -1.93
C GLY A 223 18.53 14.29 -1.56
N ARG A 224 18.88 13.45 -2.54
CA ARG A 224 19.67 12.24 -2.31
C ARG A 224 21.12 12.48 -2.70
N SER A 225 21.93 12.83 -1.73
CA SER A 225 23.38 12.96 -1.96
C SER A 225 23.98 11.61 -2.34
N SER A 226 24.96 11.64 -3.26
CA SER A 226 25.80 10.51 -3.67
C SER A 226 26.44 9.75 -2.50
N ARG A 227 26.54 10.37 -1.34
CA ARG A 227 27.06 9.79 -0.10
C ARG A 227 26.09 8.76 0.52
N LYS A 228 24.78 9.06 0.60
CA LYS A 228 23.76 8.11 1.08
C LYS A 228 23.59 6.91 0.13
N ARG A 229 23.79 7.12 -1.18
CA ARG A 229 23.78 6.06 -2.17
C ARG A 229 24.95 5.09 -1.97
N LYS A 230 26.18 5.58 -1.75
CA LYS A 230 27.35 4.75 -1.47
C LYS A 230 27.23 3.95 -0.16
N GLU A 231 26.64 4.54 0.87
CA GLU A 231 26.38 3.85 2.15
C GLU A 231 25.28 2.76 2.02
N ALA A 232 24.29 2.96 1.16
CA ALA A 232 23.25 1.95 0.88
C ALA A 232 23.79 0.83 -0.02
N GLU A 233 24.66 1.14 -1.00
CA GLU A 233 25.28 0.17 -1.90
C GLU A 233 26.38 -0.64 -1.19
N ALA A 234 27.14 -0.05 -0.28
CA ALA A 234 28.14 -0.75 0.53
C ALA A 234 27.55 -1.74 1.55
N GLY A 235 26.27 -1.58 1.91
CA GLY A 235 25.53 -2.53 2.77
C GLY A 235 24.84 -3.67 1.99
N GLN A 236 24.83 -3.61 0.68
CA GLN A 236 24.29 -4.66 -0.20
C GLN A 236 25.44 -5.47 -0.78
N GLU A 237 26.00 -6.41 -0.01
CA GLU A 237 26.60 -7.58 -0.64
C GLU A 237 25.54 -8.21 -1.55
N GLN A 238 25.89 -8.35 -2.80
CA GLN A 238 25.07 -8.95 -3.85
C GLN A 238 24.90 -10.44 -3.53
N LYS A 239 24.03 -10.75 -2.57
CA LYS A 239 23.60 -12.12 -2.31
C LYS A 239 22.78 -12.55 -3.52
N ASP A 240 23.19 -13.67 -4.11
CA ASP A 240 22.45 -14.31 -5.20
C ASP A 240 21.11 -14.85 -4.66
N TYR A 241 20.13 -13.97 -4.61
CA TYR A 241 18.77 -14.26 -4.12
C TYR A 241 18.02 -15.29 -4.96
N ARG A 242 18.53 -15.64 -6.15
CA ARG A 242 17.97 -16.73 -6.97
C ARG A 242 18.12 -18.08 -6.27
N GLN A 243 19.24 -18.32 -5.60
CA GLN A 243 19.45 -19.55 -4.84
C GLN A 243 18.58 -19.58 -3.56
N GLU A 244 18.46 -18.48 -2.83
CA GLU A 244 17.65 -18.46 -1.59
C GLU A 244 16.16 -18.68 -1.84
N LEU A 245 15.59 -18.13 -2.93
CA LEU A 245 14.19 -18.34 -3.26
C LEU A 245 13.92 -19.76 -3.76
N VAL A 246 14.79 -20.31 -4.58
CA VAL A 246 14.72 -21.72 -5.02
C VAL A 246 14.79 -22.64 -3.80
N TYR A 247 15.71 -22.41 -2.86
CA TYR A 247 15.78 -23.18 -1.62
C TYR A 247 14.54 -23.02 -0.75
N THR A 248 13.96 -21.81 -0.65
CA THR A 248 12.73 -21.57 0.10
C THR A 248 11.52 -22.28 -0.53
N PHE A 249 11.47 -22.38 -1.87
CA PHE A 249 10.42 -23.11 -2.58
C PHE A 249 10.59 -24.63 -2.54
N TYR A 250 11.82 -25.14 -2.55
CA TYR A 250 12.08 -26.60 -2.56
C TYR A 250 12.01 -27.28 -1.19
N TYR A 251 12.18 -26.55 -0.08
CA TYR A 251 12.08 -27.11 1.28
C TYR A 251 10.70 -26.99 1.92
N ILE A 252 9.69 -26.49 1.20
CA ILE A 252 8.31 -26.31 1.70
C ILE A 252 7.32 -27.27 0.99
N VAL A 253 7.80 -28.16 0.11
CA VAL A 253 6.97 -29.22 -0.50
C VAL A 253 7.10 -30.52 0.30
#